data_118299427c5ee8424241c94f187e4064
#
_entry.id   118299427c5ee8424241c94f187e4064
#
_cell.length_a   1.000
_cell.length_b   1.000
_cell.length_c   1.000
_cell.angle_alpha   90.00
_cell.angle_beta   90.00
_cell.angle_gamma   90.00
#
_symmetry.space_group_name_H-M   'P 1'
#
loop_
_entity.id
_entity.type
_entity.pdbx_description
1 polymer ?
#
loop_
_entity_poly.entity_id
_entity_poly.type
_entity_poly.pdbx_seq_one_letter_code
_entity_poly.pdbx_strand_id
1 'polypeptide(L)'
;MTQLAGGILAAWNDCAPEGLAEYEHWYAHHLAERVGVPGFREGRRYEAVPGEGGDRQFFTFYPVDNVGVLSSPVYLARLENPHPDTLKAMRHFRNMMRTVCVNVQEDGDIAGSYAVTLRFNPQTPVPMFDSAFAKNLRAELDALHVRLWVAAPAQTGSTVEARARGVADARLGFAVIVECSRLAEARDMRAKLGSAALRRRFGLPDGGMLGIYGLLCILRAGDIS
;
A
#
# COMPACT_ATOMS: atom_id res chain seq x y z
N MET A 1 -28.47 4.21 1.99
CA MET A 1 -27.59 3.11 1.51
C MET A 1 -26.23 3.31 2.17
N THR A 2 -25.80 2.40 3.03
CA THR A 2 -24.47 2.48 3.66
C THR A 2 -23.43 2.29 2.56
N GLN A 3 -22.63 3.32 2.29
CA GLN A 3 -21.55 3.21 1.32
C GLN A 3 -20.56 2.16 1.87
N LEU A 4 -20.28 1.12 1.09
CA LEU A 4 -19.29 0.12 1.46
C LEU A 4 -17.92 0.81 1.63
N ALA A 5 -17.23 0.46 2.70
CA ALA A 5 -15.87 0.99 2.91
C ALA A 5 -14.99 0.62 1.71
N GLY A 6 -14.18 1.57 1.24
CA GLY A 6 -13.26 1.36 0.13
C GLY A 6 -12.30 0.21 0.41
N GLY A 7 -11.88 -0.49 -0.65
CA GLY A 7 -10.83 -1.51 -0.56
C GLY A 7 -9.48 -0.97 -0.98
N ILE A 8 -8.42 -1.60 -0.50
CA ILE A 8 -7.04 -1.32 -0.89
C ILE A 8 -6.33 -2.64 -1.20
N LEU A 9 -5.69 -2.71 -2.36
CA LEU A 9 -4.64 -3.69 -2.59
C LEU A 9 -3.30 -3.01 -2.29
N ALA A 10 -2.63 -3.43 -1.23
CA ALA A 10 -1.35 -2.87 -0.82
C ALA A 10 -0.22 -3.88 -1.01
N ALA A 11 0.91 -3.42 -1.50
CA ALA A 11 2.10 -4.22 -1.74
C ALA A 11 3.37 -3.47 -1.34
N TRP A 12 4.28 -4.15 -0.65
CA TRP A 12 5.66 -3.75 -0.41
C TRP A 12 6.56 -4.87 -0.88
N ASN A 13 7.61 -4.54 -1.58
CA ASN A 13 8.56 -5.54 -2.06
C ASN A 13 9.95 -4.94 -2.30
N ASP A 14 10.93 -5.83 -2.41
CA ASP A 14 12.23 -5.52 -2.98
C ASP A 14 12.32 -6.10 -4.40
N CYS A 15 13.29 -5.63 -5.16
CA CYS A 15 13.68 -6.19 -6.45
C CYS A 15 15.15 -6.64 -6.39
N ALA A 16 15.45 -7.79 -6.97
CA ALA A 16 16.82 -8.23 -7.17
C ALA A 16 17.57 -7.22 -8.05
N PRO A 17 18.78 -6.76 -7.67
CA PRO A 17 19.49 -5.71 -8.42
C PRO A 17 19.66 -6.01 -9.91
N GLU A 18 19.94 -7.26 -10.25
CA GLU A 18 20.10 -7.73 -11.64
C GLU A 18 18.80 -7.68 -12.47
N GLY A 19 17.64 -7.64 -11.80
CA GLY A 19 16.32 -7.60 -12.44
C GLY A 19 15.66 -6.22 -12.46
N LEU A 20 16.31 -5.19 -11.93
CA LEU A 20 15.69 -3.89 -11.72
C LEU A 20 15.19 -3.25 -13.03
N ALA A 21 15.97 -3.32 -14.10
CA ALA A 21 15.58 -2.76 -15.40
C ALA A 21 14.34 -3.48 -15.98
N GLU A 22 14.26 -4.80 -15.86
CA GLU A 22 13.09 -5.58 -16.30
C GLU A 22 11.86 -5.28 -15.43
N TYR A 23 12.05 -5.15 -14.13
CA TYR A 23 11.02 -4.78 -13.17
C TYR A 23 10.43 -3.38 -13.45
N GLU A 24 11.28 -2.38 -13.73
CA GLU A 24 10.85 -1.03 -14.09
C GLU A 24 10.08 -1.00 -15.41
N HIS A 25 10.60 -1.68 -16.43
CA HIS A 25 9.92 -1.81 -17.72
C HIS A 25 8.54 -2.48 -17.58
N TRP A 26 8.46 -3.55 -16.80
CA TRP A 26 7.20 -4.23 -16.54
C TRP A 26 6.18 -3.34 -15.83
N TYR A 27 6.60 -2.56 -14.84
CA TYR A 27 5.70 -1.68 -14.09
C TYR A 27 5.02 -0.63 -14.97
N ALA A 28 5.68 -0.15 -16.04
CA ALA A 28 5.11 0.81 -16.97
C ALA A 28 3.81 0.30 -17.62
N HIS A 29 3.69 -1.03 -17.79
CA HIS A 29 2.50 -1.67 -18.38
C HIS A 29 1.57 -2.28 -17.32
N HIS A 30 2.14 -2.88 -16.29
CA HIS A 30 1.38 -3.57 -15.26
C HIS A 30 0.42 -2.64 -14.50
N LEU A 31 0.81 -1.38 -14.27
CA LEU A 31 -0.04 -0.42 -13.59
C LEU A 31 -1.35 -0.21 -14.39
N ALA A 32 -1.25 -0.06 -15.70
CA ALA A 32 -2.42 0.09 -16.59
C ALA A 32 -3.28 -1.18 -16.60
N GLU A 33 -2.67 -2.37 -16.65
CA GLU A 33 -3.40 -3.64 -16.59
C GLU A 33 -4.22 -3.79 -15.31
N ARG A 34 -3.68 -3.35 -14.17
CA ARG A 34 -4.38 -3.41 -12.88
C ARG A 34 -5.48 -2.38 -12.78
N VAL A 35 -5.17 -1.12 -13.12
CA VAL A 35 -6.13 0.00 -13.02
C VAL A 35 -7.25 -0.15 -14.06
N GLY A 36 -7.00 -0.84 -15.18
CA GLY A 36 -8.02 -1.19 -16.17
C GLY A 36 -9.05 -2.24 -15.71
N VAL A 37 -8.86 -2.88 -14.55
CA VAL A 37 -9.88 -3.78 -13.99
C VAL A 37 -11.04 -2.96 -13.42
N PRO A 38 -12.31 -3.25 -13.77
CA PRO A 38 -13.46 -2.52 -13.23
C PRO A 38 -13.47 -2.48 -11.70
N GLY A 39 -13.66 -1.28 -11.15
CA GLY A 39 -13.65 -1.02 -9.71
C GLY A 39 -12.29 -0.63 -9.12
N PHE A 40 -11.20 -0.70 -9.89
CA PHE A 40 -9.96 -0.02 -9.53
C PHE A 40 -10.10 1.47 -9.83
N ARG A 41 -9.66 2.33 -8.90
CA ARG A 41 -9.75 3.79 -9.05
C ARG A 41 -8.45 4.41 -9.55
N GLU A 42 -7.33 3.95 -8.98
CA GLU A 42 -5.99 4.37 -9.35
C GLU A 42 -4.95 3.33 -8.91
N GLY A 43 -3.73 3.49 -9.40
CA GLY A 43 -2.54 2.83 -8.89
C GLY A 43 -1.47 3.86 -8.57
N ARG A 44 -0.85 3.75 -7.40
CA ARG A 44 0.26 4.60 -6.96
C ARG A 44 1.47 3.75 -6.66
N ARG A 45 2.60 4.16 -7.19
CA ARG A 45 3.87 3.48 -7.01
C ARG A 45 4.88 4.43 -6.40
N TYR A 46 5.60 3.93 -5.39
CA TYR A 46 6.59 4.68 -4.63
C TYR A 46 7.87 3.88 -4.50
N GLU A 47 8.99 4.57 -4.27
CA GLU A 47 10.28 4.00 -3.91
C GLU A 47 10.74 4.54 -2.56
N ALA A 48 11.40 3.70 -1.77
CA ALA A 48 11.98 4.07 -0.50
C ALA A 48 13.02 5.18 -0.66
N VAL A 49 12.90 6.23 0.15
CA VAL A 49 13.92 7.28 0.19
C VAL A 49 15.19 6.68 0.79
N PRO A 50 16.36 6.81 0.14
CA PRO A 50 17.61 6.25 0.63
C PRO A 50 17.92 6.70 2.07
N GLY A 51 18.18 5.72 2.96
CA GLY A 51 18.42 5.96 4.38
C GLY A 51 17.16 6.26 5.22
N GLU A 52 16.01 6.45 4.61
CA GLU A 52 14.74 6.80 5.27
C GLU A 52 13.62 5.78 5.00
N GLY A 53 13.84 4.87 4.07
CA GLY A 53 12.90 3.80 3.76
C GLY A 53 12.75 2.84 4.94
N GLY A 54 11.67 2.08 4.94
CA GLY A 54 11.47 0.98 5.88
C GLY A 54 12.33 -0.23 5.52
N ASP A 55 11.72 -1.40 5.56
CA ASP A 55 12.36 -2.68 5.28
C ASP A 55 12.15 -3.18 3.83
N ARG A 56 11.58 -2.37 2.95
CA ARG A 56 11.29 -2.70 1.53
C ARG A 56 11.61 -1.53 0.62
N GLN A 57 12.14 -1.83 -0.57
CA GLN A 57 12.51 -0.84 -1.58
C GLN A 57 11.31 -0.16 -2.21
N PHE A 58 10.26 -0.91 -2.54
CA PHE A 58 9.09 -0.39 -3.23
C PHE A 58 7.82 -0.52 -2.40
N PHE A 59 6.93 0.44 -2.60
CA PHE A 59 5.59 0.45 -2.07
C PHE A 59 4.61 0.80 -3.19
N THR A 60 3.57 0.00 -3.36
CA THR A 60 2.52 0.22 -4.35
C THR A 60 1.17 -0.04 -3.72
N PHE A 61 0.18 0.79 -4.02
CA PHE A 61 -1.18 0.51 -3.60
C PHE A 61 -2.22 0.92 -4.65
N TYR A 62 -3.36 0.22 -4.59
CA TYR A 62 -4.48 0.43 -5.50
C TYR A 62 -5.75 0.58 -4.68
N PRO A 63 -6.31 1.80 -4.56
CA PRO A 63 -7.66 1.99 -4.07
C PRO A 63 -8.68 1.38 -5.04
N VAL A 64 -9.64 0.64 -4.47
CA VAL A 64 -10.74 0.03 -5.19
C VAL A 64 -12.06 0.41 -4.55
N ASP A 65 -13.18 0.25 -5.27
CA ASP A 65 -14.51 0.64 -4.80
C ASP A 65 -14.88 -0.02 -3.48
N ASN A 66 -14.57 -1.30 -3.35
CA ASN A 66 -14.70 -2.09 -2.13
C ASN A 66 -13.84 -3.35 -2.23
N VAL A 67 -13.64 -4.07 -1.13
CA VAL A 67 -12.80 -5.28 -1.10
C VAL A 67 -13.29 -6.40 -2.03
N GLY A 68 -14.58 -6.45 -2.37
CA GLY A 68 -15.16 -7.44 -3.28
C GLY A 68 -14.60 -7.35 -4.70
N VAL A 69 -14.13 -6.17 -5.13
CA VAL A 69 -13.45 -6.00 -6.42
C VAL A 69 -12.24 -6.95 -6.54
N LEU A 70 -11.51 -7.12 -5.44
CA LEU A 70 -10.30 -7.95 -5.36
C LEU A 70 -10.58 -9.47 -5.26
N SER A 71 -11.84 -9.86 -5.30
CA SER A 71 -12.32 -11.23 -5.46
C SER A 71 -13.27 -11.39 -6.65
N SER A 72 -13.41 -10.36 -7.48
CA SER A 72 -14.27 -10.41 -8.67
C SER A 72 -13.73 -11.41 -9.69
N PRO A 73 -14.61 -12.07 -10.47
CA PRO A 73 -14.16 -13.00 -11.51
C PRO A 73 -13.18 -12.37 -12.50
N VAL A 74 -13.39 -11.10 -12.86
CA VAL A 74 -12.51 -10.36 -13.78
C VAL A 74 -11.11 -10.20 -13.20
N TYR A 75 -11.01 -9.80 -11.92
CA TYR A 75 -9.72 -9.66 -11.25
C TYR A 75 -9.01 -11.00 -11.08
N LEU A 76 -9.73 -12.04 -10.63
CA LEU A 76 -9.17 -13.38 -10.45
C LEU A 76 -8.68 -13.96 -11.79
N ALA A 77 -9.42 -13.78 -12.89
CA ALA A 77 -8.99 -14.21 -14.22
C ALA A 77 -7.65 -13.56 -14.63
N ARG A 78 -7.42 -12.28 -14.25
CA ARG A 78 -6.13 -11.60 -14.50
C ARG A 78 -4.98 -12.22 -13.69
N LEU A 79 -5.24 -12.62 -12.44
CA LEU A 79 -4.23 -13.28 -11.61
C LEU A 79 -3.88 -14.69 -12.07
N GLU A 80 -4.84 -15.41 -12.67
CA GLU A 80 -4.64 -16.76 -13.17
C GLU A 80 -4.05 -16.80 -14.60
N ASN A 81 -4.21 -15.71 -15.36
CA ASN A 81 -3.68 -15.57 -16.72
C ASN A 81 -2.79 -14.34 -16.85
N PRO A 82 -1.67 -14.27 -16.12
CA PRO A 82 -0.77 -13.13 -16.17
C PRO A 82 -0.06 -13.03 -17.53
N HIS A 83 0.23 -11.81 -17.96
CA HIS A 83 1.06 -11.58 -19.14
C HIS A 83 2.43 -12.27 -18.98
N PRO A 84 3.04 -12.81 -20.07
CA PRO A 84 4.37 -13.45 -19.99
C PRO A 84 5.44 -12.59 -19.31
N ASP A 85 5.43 -11.28 -19.53
CA ASP A 85 6.39 -10.36 -18.89
C ASP A 85 6.14 -10.21 -17.39
N THR A 86 4.90 -10.39 -16.92
CA THR A 86 4.61 -10.48 -15.48
C THR A 86 5.32 -11.68 -14.85
N LEU A 87 5.30 -12.85 -15.52
CA LEU A 87 5.98 -14.03 -15.00
C LEU A 87 7.51 -13.88 -14.99
N LYS A 88 8.09 -13.15 -15.95
CA LYS A 88 9.51 -12.82 -15.96
C LYS A 88 9.85 -11.89 -14.78
N ALA A 89 9.14 -10.76 -14.67
CA ALA A 89 9.37 -9.79 -13.61
C ALA A 89 9.21 -10.40 -12.20
N MET A 90 8.23 -11.31 -11.99
CA MET A 90 8.00 -11.97 -10.71
C MET A 90 9.21 -12.73 -10.18
N ARG A 91 10.13 -13.19 -11.02
CA ARG A 91 11.38 -13.87 -10.62
C ARG A 91 12.34 -12.95 -9.86
N HIS A 92 12.22 -11.64 -10.08
CA HIS A 92 13.06 -10.61 -9.45
C HIS A 92 12.46 -10.04 -8.17
N PHE A 93 11.19 -10.33 -7.89
CA PHE A 93 10.57 -9.90 -6.63
C PHE A 93 11.21 -10.59 -5.44
N ARG A 94 11.48 -9.82 -4.40
CA ARG A 94 12.00 -10.30 -3.12
C ARG A 94 11.15 -9.72 -1.99
N ASN A 95 11.09 -10.43 -0.88
CA ASN A 95 10.49 -9.96 0.36
C ASN A 95 9.07 -9.40 0.20
N MET A 96 8.26 -9.99 -0.67
CA MET A 96 6.92 -9.51 -0.99
C MET A 96 6.01 -9.54 0.24
N MET A 97 5.39 -8.41 0.53
CA MET A 97 4.23 -8.26 1.40
C MET A 97 3.07 -7.78 0.54
N ARG A 98 2.01 -8.58 0.45
CA ARG A 98 0.83 -8.24 -0.33
C ARG A 98 -0.42 -8.51 0.51
N THR A 99 -1.28 -7.49 0.67
CA THR A 99 -2.46 -7.61 1.51
C THR A 99 -3.63 -6.85 0.89
N VAL A 100 -4.79 -7.48 0.92
CA VAL A 100 -6.07 -6.81 0.72
C VAL A 100 -6.49 -6.18 2.04
N CYS A 101 -6.80 -4.89 2.02
CA CYS A 101 -7.20 -4.14 3.21
C CYS A 101 -8.56 -3.46 3.00
N VAL A 102 -9.24 -3.21 4.09
CA VAL A 102 -10.34 -2.25 4.17
C VAL A 102 -9.74 -0.89 4.49
N ASN A 103 -10.11 0.15 3.75
CA ASN A 103 -9.82 1.54 4.11
C ASN A 103 -10.85 1.98 5.16
N VAL A 104 -10.51 1.82 6.44
CA VAL A 104 -11.47 2.03 7.52
C VAL A 104 -11.69 3.49 7.86
N GLN A 105 -10.67 4.32 7.65
CA GLN A 105 -10.76 5.77 7.78
C GLN A 105 -9.78 6.45 6.84
N GLU A 106 -10.19 7.59 6.30
CA GLU A 106 -9.31 8.52 5.60
C GLU A 106 -9.75 9.95 5.82
N ASP A 107 -8.78 10.88 5.75
CA ASP A 107 -9.03 12.32 5.81
C ASP A 107 -7.99 13.06 4.98
N GLY A 108 -8.45 13.96 4.10
CA GLY A 108 -7.66 14.71 3.12
C GLY A 108 -7.94 14.27 1.68
N ASP A 109 -7.74 15.21 0.74
CA ASP A 109 -8.09 15.04 -0.68
C ASP A 109 -6.86 15.15 -1.61
N ILE A 110 -5.72 15.59 -1.09
CA ILE A 110 -4.52 15.89 -1.88
C ILE A 110 -3.54 14.72 -1.78
N ALA A 111 -3.11 14.20 -2.93
CA ALA A 111 -2.03 13.24 -3.01
C ALA A 111 -0.68 13.95 -2.75
N GLY A 112 0.11 13.41 -1.84
CA GLY A 112 1.45 13.92 -1.55
C GLY A 112 2.53 13.29 -2.43
N SER A 113 3.66 14.00 -2.56
CA SER A 113 4.86 13.48 -3.23
C SER A 113 5.61 12.45 -2.37
N TYR A 114 5.36 12.44 -1.07
CA TYR A 114 5.94 11.48 -0.12
C TYR A 114 4.85 10.81 0.70
N ALA A 115 5.05 9.52 0.97
CA ALA A 115 4.24 8.74 1.88
C ALA A 115 5.09 8.24 3.06
N VAL A 116 4.66 8.56 4.28
CA VAL A 116 5.18 7.94 5.51
C VAL A 116 4.27 6.78 5.85
N THR A 117 4.83 5.57 5.92
CA THR A 117 4.08 4.35 6.24
C THR A 117 4.43 3.85 7.63
N LEU A 118 3.44 3.58 8.46
CA LEU A 118 3.61 2.84 9.72
C LEU A 118 2.80 1.55 9.60
N ARG A 119 3.50 0.41 9.54
CA ARG A 119 2.91 -0.92 9.29
C ARG A 119 3.07 -1.82 10.50
N PHE A 120 2.04 -2.62 10.78
CA PHE A 120 2.04 -3.64 11.81
C PHE A 120 1.74 -5.01 11.20
N ASN A 121 2.39 -6.04 11.75
CA ASN A 121 2.17 -7.41 11.31
C ASN A 121 0.83 -7.97 11.85
N PRO A 122 0.35 -9.12 11.35
CA PRO A 122 -0.93 -9.70 11.77
C PRO A 122 -0.98 -10.13 13.24
N GLN A 123 0.17 -10.30 13.91
CA GLN A 123 0.23 -10.67 15.33
C GLN A 123 -0.01 -9.47 16.25
N THR A 124 0.13 -8.25 15.74
CA THR A 124 -0.20 -7.04 16.50
C THR A 124 -1.71 -6.83 16.51
N PRO A 125 -2.37 -6.85 17.67
CA PRO A 125 -3.80 -6.58 17.73
C PRO A 125 -4.16 -5.23 17.12
N VAL A 126 -5.21 -5.21 16.31
CA VAL A 126 -5.73 -3.94 15.77
C VAL A 126 -6.41 -3.17 16.90
N PRO A 127 -5.95 -1.97 17.23
CA PRO A 127 -6.58 -1.15 18.26
C PRO A 127 -8.01 -0.74 17.88
N MET A 128 -8.82 -0.43 18.87
CA MET A 128 -10.07 0.28 18.66
C MET A 128 -9.77 1.76 18.43
N PHE A 129 -9.78 2.18 17.16
CA PHE A 129 -9.52 3.56 16.80
C PHE A 129 -10.78 4.41 16.98
N ASP A 130 -10.61 5.63 17.49
CA ASP A 130 -11.66 6.64 17.50
C ASP A 130 -12.16 6.92 16.07
N SER A 131 -13.46 7.26 15.93
CA SER A 131 -14.07 7.52 14.61
C SER A 131 -13.46 8.73 13.88
N ALA A 132 -12.81 9.63 14.57
CA ALA A 132 -12.10 10.79 14.02
C ALA A 132 -10.57 10.59 13.95
N PHE A 133 -10.06 9.36 14.12
CA PHE A 133 -8.63 9.07 14.17
C PHE A 133 -7.87 9.68 12.98
N ALA A 134 -8.28 9.41 11.74
CA ALA A 134 -7.59 9.91 10.56
C ALA A 134 -7.58 11.44 10.51
N LYS A 135 -8.72 12.07 10.79
CA LYS A 135 -8.88 13.53 10.83
C LYS A 135 -7.98 14.17 11.91
N ASN A 136 -8.00 13.62 13.12
CA ASN A 136 -7.22 14.15 14.23
C ASN A 136 -5.71 13.95 14.00
N LEU A 137 -5.32 12.80 13.45
CA LEU A 137 -3.92 12.52 13.14
C LEU A 137 -3.42 13.41 12.00
N ARG A 138 -4.25 13.66 10.97
CA ARG A 138 -3.91 14.59 9.89
C ARG A 138 -3.64 15.99 10.41
N ALA A 139 -4.52 16.50 11.30
CA ALA A 139 -4.35 17.82 11.92
C ALA A 139 -3.10 17.89 12.80
N GLU A 140 -2.82 16.85 13.61
CA GLU A 140 -1.63 16.78 14.48
C GLU A 140 -0.32 16.77 13.70
N LEU A 141 -0.31 16.13 12.54
CA LEU A 141 0.87 16.00 11.69
C LEU A 141 1.00 17.13 10.66
N ASP A 142 -0.04 17.94 10.47
CA ASP A 142 -0.16 18.90 9.35
C ASP A 142 0.01 18.20 7.99
N ALA A 143 -0.64 17.05 7.84
CA ALA A 143 -0.51 16.20 6.67
C ALA A 143 -1.52 16.55 5.57
N LEU A 144 -1.21 16.22 4.32
CA LEU A 144 -2.14 16.37 3.20
C LEU A 144 -3.23 15.31 3.23
N HIS A 145 -2.86 14.08 3.57
CA HIS A 145 -3.77 12.95 3.61
C HIS A 145 -3.32 11.91 4.64
N VAL A 146 -4.29 11.34 5.36
CA VAL A 146 -4.07 10.21 6.28
C VAL A 146 -5.06 9.10 5.96
N ARG A 147 -4.56 7.87 5.89
CA ARG A 147 -5.38 6.66 5.72
C ARG A 147 -5.06 5.64 6.80
N LEU A 148 -6.11 4.98 7.28
CA LEU A 148 -6.01 3.83 8.17
C LEU A 148 -6.53 2.59 7.43
N TRP A 149 -5.65 1.64 7.20
CA TRP A 149 -5.97 0.37 6.55
C TRP A 149 -5.93 -0.78 7.55
N VAL A 150 -6.91 -1.66 7.49
CA VAL A 150 -6.92 -2.90 8.25
C VAL A 150 -7.02 -4.06 7.28
N ALA A 151 -6.22 -5.10 7.49
CA ALA A 151 -6.24 -6.27 6.64
C ALA A 151 -7.65 -6.89 6.61
N ALA A 152 -8.16 -7.13 5.41
CA ALA A 152 -9.36 -7.92 5.22
C ALA A 152 -9.09 -9.39 5.57
N PRO A 153 -10.12 -10.17 5.94
CA PRO A 153 -9.98 -11.61 6.12
C PRO A 153 -9.27 -12.26 4.94
N ALA A 154 -8.40 -13.23 5.23
CA ALA A 154 -7.60 -13.88 4.19
C ALA A 154 -8.50 -14.50 3.13
N GLN A 155 -8.29 -14.12 1.87
CA GLN A 155 -8.80 -14.90 0.75
C GLN A 155 -7.91 -16.14 0.61
N THR A 156 -8.53 -17.31 0.57
CA THR A 156 -7.83 -18.59 0.40
C THR A 156 -7.50 -18.81 -1.07
N GLY A 157 -6.25 -19.12 -1.36
CA GLY A 157 -5.78 -19.51 -2.69
C GLY A 157 -4.43 -18.92 -3.05
N SER A 158 -3.57 -19.72 -3.65
CA SER A 158 -2.29 -19.27 -4.24
C SER A 158 -2.54 -18.98 -5.73
N THR A 159 -2.37 -17.73 -6.14
CA THR A 159 -2.48 -17.31 -7.55
C THR A 159 -1.25 -17.76 -8.36
N VAL A 160 -1.38 -17.78 -9.71
CA VAL A 160 -0.24 -18.05 -10.62
C VAL A 160 0.91 -17.08 -10.35
N GLU A 161 0.61 -15.80 -10.15
CA GLU A 161 1.62 -14.79 -9.79
C GLU A 161 2.34 -15.11 -8.46
N ALA A 162 1.60 -15.52 -7.43
CA ALA A 162 2.19 -15.90 -6.15
C ALA A 162 3.08 -17.13 -6.27
N ARG A 163 2.65 -18.13 -7.06
CA ARG A 163 3.46 -19.34 -7.34
C ARG A 163 4.74 -19.00 -8.12
N ALA A 164 4.67 -18.07 -9.06
CA ALA A 164 5.82 -17.65 -9.85
C ALA A 164 6.94 -16.99 -9.02
N ARG A 165 6.60 -16.39 -7.86
CA ARG A 165 7.59 -15.85 -6.91
C ARG A 165 8.29 -16.93 -6.08
N GLY A 166 7.71 -18.11 -5.97
CA GLY A 166 8.31 -19.25 -5.26
C GLY A 166 8.35 -19.16 -3.74
N VAL A 167 7.91 -18.05 -3.14
CA VAL A 167 7.90 -17.80 -1.69
C VAL A 167 6.53 -17.22 -1.31
N ALA A 168 6.01 -17.61 -0.16
CA ALA A 168 4.77 -17.07 0.37
C ALA A 168 4.92 -15.57 0.70
N ASP A 169 3.92 -14.78 0.33
CA ASP A 169 3.88 -13.35 0.63
C ASP A 169 3.70 -13.13 2.15
N ALA A 170 4.45 -12.20 2.70
CA ALA A 170 4.17 -11.68 4.03
C ALA A 170 2.83 -10.90 4.02
N ARG A 171 2.22 -10.73 5.18
CA ARG A 171 0.94 -10.05 5.32
C ARG A 171 1.04 -8.88 6.28
N LEU A 172 0.25 -7.87 5.98
CA LEU A 172 -0.02 -6.75 6.85
C LEU A 172 -1.14 -7.13 7.85
N GLY A 173 -1.08 -6.61 9.08
CA GLY A 173 -2.21 -6.59 10.01
C GLY A 173 -3.03 -5.30 9.82
N PHE A 174 -2.37 -4.17 9.99
CA PHE A 174 -2.94 -2.85 9.70
C PHE A 174 -1.81 -1.85 9.41
N ALA A 175 -2.17 -0.70 8.83
CA ALA A 175 -1.22 0.37 8.52
C ALA A 175 -1.86 1.75 8.63
N VAL A 176 -1.02 2.72 9.00
CA VAL A 176 -1.29 4.15 8.85
C VAL A 176 -0.41 4.67 7.73
N ILE A 177 -1.02 5.34 6.76
CA ILE A 177 -0.33 5.98 5.63
C ILE A 177 -0.58 7.48 5.73
N VAL A 178 0.50 8.25 5.75
CA VAL A 178 0.46 9.72 5.86
C VAL A 178 1.16 10.31 4.65
N GLU A 179 0.50 11.20 3.94
CA GLU A 179 1.06 11.83 2.73
C GLU A 179 1.36 13.31 2.96
N CYS A 180 2.47 13.77 2.41
CA CYS A 180 2.93 15.16 2.46
C CYS A 180 3.67 15.56 1.18
N SER A 181 3.97 16.86 1.03
CA SER A 181 4.59 17.41 -0.19
C SER A 181 6.10 17.30 -0.20
N ARG A 182 6.77 17.38 0.96
CA ARG A 182 8.20 17.57 1.05
C ARG A 182 8.87 16.50 1.92
N LEU A 183 10.09 16.13 1.55
CA LEU A 183 10.87 15.16 2.32
C LEU A 183 11.15 15.61 3.76
N ALA A 184 11.36 16.91 4.00
CA ALA A 184 11.53 17.43 5.34
C ALA A 184 10.29 17.20 6.22
N GLU A 185 9.10 17.47 5.69
CA GLU A 185 7.83 17.18 6.35
C GLU A 185 7.67 15.68 6.64
N ALA A 186 8.00 14.83 5.66
CA ALA A 186 7.96 13.37 5.84
C ALA A 186 8.87 12.89 6.98
N ARG A 187 10.06 13.46 7.11
CA ARG A 187 10.99 13.17 8.23
C ARG A 187 10.41 13.56 9.58
N ASP A 188 9.82 14.74 9.66
CA ASP A 188 9.16 15.22 10.89
C ASP A 188 7.97 14.34 11.28
N MET A 189 7.14 13.99 10.30
CA MET A 189 6.00 13.07 10.48
C MET A 189 6.46 11.68 10.93
N ARG A 190 7.52 11.15 10.30
CA ARG A 190 8.12 9.87 10.71
C ARG A 190 8.62 9.91 12.15
N ALA A 191 9.31 10.98 12.53
CA ALA A 191 9.79 11.17 13.90
C ALA A 191 8.63 11.24 14.91
N LYS A 192 7.58 12.00 14.59
CA LYS A 192 6.36 12.10 15.42
C LYS A 192 5.66 10.73 15.54
N LEU A 193 5.43 10.01 14.43
CA LEU A 193 4.83 8.66 14.42
C LEU A 193 5.68 7.63 15.17
N GLY A 194 7.00 7.83 15.24
CA GLY A 194 7.92 7.02 16.02
C GLY A 194 7.89 7.32 17.52
N SER A 195 7.38 8.49 17.92
CA SER A 195 7.42 8.93 19.32
C SER A 195 6.40 8.21 20.20
N ALA A 196 6.81 7.83 21.40
CA ALA A 196 5.91 7.24 22.39
C ALA A 196 4.75 8.19 22.81
N ALA A 197 4.96 9.50 22.76
CA ALA A 197 3.95 10.48 23.11
C ALA A 197 2.78 10.47 22.12
N LEU A 198 3.07 10.54 20.80
CA LEU A 198 2.05 10.50 19.77
C LEU A 198 1.35 9.14 19.75
N ARG A 199 2.11 8.05 19.86
CA ARG A 199 1.53 6.69 19.87
C ARG A 199 0.53 6.50 21.00
N ARG A 200 0.87 6.89 22.22
CA ARG A 200 -0.08 6.85 23.37
C ARG A 200 -1.30 7.71 23.11
N ARG A 201 -1.12 8.93 22.59
CA ARG A 201 -2.24 9.85 22.31
C ARG A 201 -3.23 9.29 21.30
N PHE A 202 -2.74 8.60 20.29
CA PHE A 202 -3.56 8.06 19.20
C PHE A 202 -3.86 6.57 19.32
N GLY A 203 -3.51 5.94 20.43
CA GLY A 203 -3.76 4.50 20.66
C GLY A 203 -2.97 3.58 19.71
N LEU A 204 -1.87 4.06 19.15
CA LEU A 204 -1.01 3.24 18.28
C LEU A 204 -0.09 2.36 19.13
N PRO A 205 0.05 1.06 18.80
CA PRO A 205 0.95 0.17 19.51
C PRO A 205 2.42 0.58 19.38
N ASP A 206 3.23 0.13 20.31
CA ASP A 206 4.68 0.20 20.17
C ASP A 206 5.18 -0.72 19.03
N GLY A 207 6.37 -0.42 18.51
CA GLY A 207 6.94 -1.17 17.39
C GLY A 207 6.34 -0.77 16.03
N GLY A 208 6.16 -1.75 15.14
CA GLY A 208 5.78 -1.52 13.76
C GLY A 208 6.94 -1.03 12.90
N MET A 209 6.76 -1.05 11.59
CA MET A 209 7.75 -0.66 10.60
C MET A 209 7.43 0.71 10.02
N LEU A 210 8.31 1.68 10.24
CA LEU A 210 8.24 3.03 9.68
C LEU A 210 9.11 3.14 8.44
N GLY A 211 8.59 3.77 7.38
CA GLY A 211 9.35 4.05 6.17
C GLY A 211 8.87 5.33 5.50
N ILE A 212 9.77 6.02 4.79
CA ILE A 212 9.46 7.15 3.91
C ILE A 212 9.65 6.70 2.47
N TYR A 213 8.64 6.95 1.65
CA TYR A 213 8.62 6.57 0.24
C TYR A 213 8.30 7.79 -0.63
N GLY A 214 9.10 8.01 -1.66
CA GLY A 214 8.87 9.04 -2.68
C GLY A 214 7.99 8.50 -3.81
N LEU A 215 7.04 9.29 -4.26
CA LEU A 215 6.13 8.93 -5.34
C LEU A 215 6.88 8.86 -6.68
N LEU A 216 6.79 7.73 -7.36
CA LEU A 216 7.31 7.53 -8.71
C LEU A 216 6.25 7.88 -9.77
N CYS A 217 5.04 7.35 -9.62
CA CYS A 217 3.95 7.62 -10.55
C CYS A 217 2.58 7.33 -9.94
N ILE A 218 1.56 7.94 -10.55
CA ILE A 218 0.12 7.67 -10.34
C ILE A 218 -0.50 7.43 -11.71
N LEU A 219 -1.37 6.43 -11.79
CA LEU A 219 -2.28 6.23 -12.92
C LEU A 219 -3.71 6.14 -12.37
N ARG A 220 -4.63 6.91 -12.92
CA ARG A 220 -6.05 6.87 -12.57
C ARG A 220 -6.86 6.13 -13.62
N ALA A 221 -7.92 5.47 -13.20
CA ALA A 221 -8.80 4.73 -14.13
C ALA A 221 -9.37 5.63 -15.25
N GLY A 222 -9.63 6.90 -14.95
CA GLY A 222 -10.10 7.87 -15.95
C GLY A 222 -9.07 8.32 -16.98
N ASP A 223 -7.78 8.02 -16.76
CA ASP A 223 -6.67 8.41 -17.64
C ASP A 223 -6.31 7.30 -18.65
N ILE A 224 -6.96 6.13 -18.54
CA ILE A 224 -6.72 4.98 -19.45
C ILE A 224 -7.58 5.18 -20.69
N SER A 225 -6.92 5.37 -21.83
CA SER A 225 -7.55 5.50 -23.17
C SER A 225 -7.82 4.14 -23.80
#